data_85bef80156a14385cbe95b71a3ad66ee
#
_entry.id   85bef80156a14385cbe95b71a3ad66ee
#
_cell.length_a   1.000
_cell.length_b   1.000
_cell.length_c   1.000
_cell.angle_alpha   90.00
_cell.angle_beta   90.00
_cell.angle_gamma   90.00
#
_symmetry.space_group_name_H-M   'P 1'
#
loop_
_entity.id
_entity.type
_entity.pdbx_description
1 polymer ?
#
loop_
_entity_poly.entity_id
_entity_poly.type
_entity_poly.pdbx_seq_one_letter_code
_entity_poly.pdbx_strand_id
1 'polypeptide(L)'
;MLGLIDRLTRPLLRALDPEDAHALTLRALKYAPLPRPAADDARLAVRAFGLDFPNPLGIAAGFDKHAEAPDALLRLGFGFVEVGTITPRPQPGNPRPRLFRLDADEGVINRFGFSSEGEAGGLARLSARARHGGIVGVNVGANRDSADRGADYVRLIETLAPVASYVVVNVSSPNTPGLRELQEAAALDDLLARVLAARERVAQRVGARPILLKIAPDLSLPALDDVVAVARRRRVDGIIVCNTTITRPKGLRDAKARETGGLSGKPLFPLATRMLAETFVRVENAFPLIGVGGIDSGAAALAKLRAGARLIQLYSALVFRGLGLVAEIKADIARAIDQAGGTLADLVGLDAAAVTAQPWPE
;
A
#
# COMPACT_ATOMS: atom_id res chain seq x y z
N MET A 1 4.76 26.94 -1.10
CA MET A 1 3.49 27.18 -1.84
C MET A 1 2.50 26.04 -1.68
N LEU A 2 2.80 24.78 -2.01
CA LEU A 2 1.90 23.62 -1.85
C LEU A 2 1.34 23.47 -0.44
N GLY A 3 2.15 23.60 0.61
CA GLY A 3 1.68 23.50 1.99
C GLY A 3 0.71 24.61 2.42
N LEU A 4 0.78 25.79 1.83
CA LEU A 4 -0.18 26.87 2.09
C LEU A 4 -1.52 26.60 1.40
N ILE A 5 -1.48 26.15 0.14
CA ILE A 5 -2.69 25.76 -0.61
C ILE A 5 -3.39 24.64 0.12
N ASP A 6 -2.67 23.60 0.52
CA ASP A 6 -3.20 22.47 1.27
C ASP A 6 -3.85 22.92 2.60
N ARG A 7 -3.22 23.81 3.37
CA ARG A 7 -3.80 24.36 4.60
C ARG A 7 -5.12 25.11 4.39
N LEU A 8 -5.23 25.85 3.28
CA LEU A 8 -6.43 26.62 2.96
C LEU A 8 -7.56 25.74 2.40
N THR A 9 -7.23 24.74 1.60
CA THR A 9 -8.22 23.88 0.91
C THR A 9 -8.70 22.72 1.78
N ARG A 10 -7.90 22.23 2.72
CA ARG A 10 -8.22 21.07 3.57
C ARG A 10 -9.51 21.23 4.37
N PRO A 11 -9.82 22.36 5.04
CA PRO A 11 -11.11 22.53 5.73
C PRO A 11 -12.31 22.40 4.78
N LEU A 12 -12.20 22.94 3.56
CA LEU A 12 -13.24 22.83 2.54
C LEU A 12 -13.44 21.39 2.07
N LEU A 13 -12.34 20.68 1.79
CA LEU A 13 -12.39 19.25 1.44
C LEU A 13 -12.97 18.39 2.55
N ARG A 14 -12.72 18.74 3.82
CA ARG A 14 -13.28 18.03 4.97
C ARG A 14 -14.78 18.27 5.17
N ALA A 15 -15.33 19.36 4.65
CA ALA A 15 -16.77 19.64 4.68
C ALA A 15 -17.56 18.82 3.63
N LEU A 16 -16.88 18.31 2.59
CA LEU A 16 -17.50 17.48 1.55
C LEU A 16 -17.66 16.02 2.01
N ASP A 17 -18.55 15.29 1.29
CA ASP A 17 -18.54 13.82 1.36
C ASP A 17 -17.12 13.27 1.15
N PRO A 18 -16.69 12.29 1.94
CA PRO A 18 -15.31 11.80 1.88
C PRO A 18 -14.90 11.26 0.49
N GLU A 19 -15.81 10.59 -0.21
CA GLU A 19 -15.51 10.03 -1.54
C GLU A 19 -15.46 11.12 -2.62
N ASP A 20 -16.33 12.13 -2.52
CA ASP A 20 -16.35 13.26 -3.44
C ASP A 20 -15.13 14.18 -3.23
N ALA A 21 -14.73 14.40 -1.98
CA ALA A 21 -13.49 15.11 -1.63
C ALA A 21 -12.26 14.41 -2.21
N HIS A 22 -12.23 13.07 -2.14
CA HIS A 22 -11.15 12.27 -2.72
C HIS A 22 -11.10 12.39 -4.25
N ALA A 23 -12.26 12.26 -4.92
CA ALA A 23 -12.35 12.39 -6.36
C ALA A 23 -11.92 13.80 -6.84
N LEU A 24 -12.33 14.85 -6.11
CA LEU A 24 -11.89 16.22 -6.40
C LEU A 24 -10.39 16.39 -6.21
N THR A 25 -9.81 15.80 -5.17
CA THR A 25 -8.36 15.83 -4.92
C THR A 25 -7.58 15.16 -6.05
N LEU A 26 -8.00 13.99 -6.53
CA LEU A 26 -7.37 13.32 -7.67
C LEU A 26 -7.45 14.16 -8.95
N ARG A 27 -8.61 14.74 -9.24
CA ARG A 27 -8.76 15.64 -10.39
C ARG A 27 -7.86 16.86 -10.30
N ALA A 28 -7.78 17.47 -9.12
CA ALA A 28 -6.88 18.61 -8.89
C ALA A 28 -5.42 18.20 -9.09
N LEU A 29 -4.98 17.08 -8.56
CA LEU A 29 -3.61 16.56 -8.73
C LEU A 29 -3.29 16.28 -10.21
N LYS A 30 -4.22 15.68 -10.94
CA LYS A 30 -4.03 15.34 -12.37
C LYS A 30 -3.73 16.57 -13.23
N TYR A 31 -4.36 17.71 -12.93
CA TYR A 31 -4.24 18.92 -13.75
C TYR A 31 -3.37 20.02 -13.09
N ALA A 32 -2.95 19.83 -11.84
CA ALA A 32 -2.13 20.81 -11.16
C ALA A 32 -0.74 20.94 -11.80
N PRO A 33 -0.26 22.16 -12.04
CA PRO A 33 1.10 22.39 -12.50
C PRO A 33 2.08 22.23 -11.33
N LEU A 34 2.26 20.98 -10.88
CA LEU A 34 3.17 20.68 -9.79
C LEU A 34 4.63 20.88 -10.24
N PRO A 35 5.45 21.59 -9.47
CA PRO A 35 6.87 21.70 -9.76
C PRO A 35 7.55 20.33 -9.68
N ARG A 36 8.70 20.21 -10.31
CA ARG A 36 9.55 19.02 -10.06
C ARG A 36 9.96 19.02 -8.58
N PRO A 37 9.91 17.87 -7.91
CA PRO A 37 10.38 17.77 -6.54
C PRO A 37 11.88 18.11 -6.49
N ALA A 38 12.34 18.66 -5.39
CA ALA A 38 13.77 18.69 -5.10
C ALA A 38 14.32 17.26 -5.12
N ALA A 39 15.59 17.11 -5.47
CA ALA A 39 16.25 15.81 -5.38
C ALA A 39 16.16 15.30 -3.94
N ASP A 40 15.91 14.01 -3.81
CA ASP A 40 15.93 13.37 -2.51
C ASP A 40 17.36 13.33 -1.94
N ASP A 41 17.45 13.31 -0.62
CA ASP A 41 18.71 13.04 0.05
C ASP A 41 19.20 11.64 -0.34
N ALA A 42 20.43 11.54 -0.83
CA ALA A 42 20.99 10.26 -1.30
C ALA A 42 20.99 9.15 -0.23
N ARG A 43 20.99 9.53 1.05
CA ARG A 43 20.90 8.59 2.18
C ARG A 43 19.56 7.88 2.27
N LEU A 44 18.52 8.43 1.66
CA LEU A 44 17.18 7.84 1.61
C LEU A 44 17.03 6.80 0.50
N ALA A 45 18.01 6.67 -0.40
CA ALA A 45 17.94 5.71 -1.50
C ALA A 45 17.86 4.27 -0.99
N VAL A 46 16.98 3.48 -1.57
CA VAL A 46 16.73 2.09 -1.16
C VAL A 46 16.72 1.19 -2.38
N ARG A 47 17.49 0.10 -2.33
CA ARG A 47 17.37 -0.98 -3.30
C ARG A 47 16.52 -2.11 -2.71
N ALA A 48 15.43 -2.44 -3.41
CA ALA A 48 14.53 -3.53 -3.05
C ALA A 48 13.89 -4.14 -4.31
N PHE A 49 13.61 -5.42 -4.31
CA PHE A 49 12.97 -6.15 -5.42
C PHE A 49 13.68 -5.97 -6.79
N GLY A 50 14.99 -5.70 -6.79
CA GLY A 50 15.73 -5.37 -8.00
C GLY A 50 15.51 -3.95 -8.56
N LEU A 51 14.78 -3.09 -7.83
CA LEU A 51 14.49 -1.70 -8.19
C LEU A 51 15.25 -0.72 -7.27
N ASP A 52 15.61 0.44 -7.80
CA ASP A 52 16.28 1.52 -7.07
C ASP A 52 15.28 2.64 -6.77
N PHE A 53 14.87 2.74 -5.50
CA PHE A 53 13.92 3.74 -5.00
C PHE A 53 14.66 4.98 -4.52
N PRO A 54 14.27 6.20 -4.94
CA PRO A 54 14.93 7.44 -4.51
C PRO A 54 14.75 7.73 -3.01
N ASN A 55 13.68 7.24 -2.42
CA ASN A 55 13.41 7.29 -0.99
C ASN A 55 12.45 6.14 -0.58
N PRO A 56 12.35 5.75 0.69
CA PRO A 56 11.56 4.60 1.12
C PRO A 56 10.05 4.84 1.19
N LEU A 57 9.58 6.08 0.96
CA LEU A 57 8.18 6.47 1.19
C LEU A 57 7.36 6.38 -0.10
N GLY A 58 6.34 5.54 -0.09
CA GLY A 58 5.37 5.40 -1.18
C GLY A 58 3.94 5.78 -0.78
N ILE A 59 3.07 5.89 -1.79
CA ILE A 59 1.63 5.97 -1.58
C ILE A 59 0.99 4.61 -1.83
N ALA A 60 0.12 4.19 -0.91
CA ALA A 60 -0.53 2.88 -0.98
C ALA A 60 -1.65 2.84 -2.01
N ALA A 61 -1.91 1.64 -2.55
CA ALA A 61 -3.08 1.36 -3.36
C ALA A 61 -4.39 1.82 -2.71
N GLY A 62 -5.34 2.22 -3.53
CA GLY A 62 -6.63 2.76 -3.11
C GLY A 62 -6.68 4.28 -3.14
N PHE A 63 -5.55 4.98 -3.12
CA PHE A 63 -5.51 6.42 -3.37
C PHE A 63 -5.79 6.71 -4.85
N ASP A 64 -5.01 6.20 -5.74
CA ASP A 64 -5.22 6.28 -7.20
C ASP A 64 -5.67 4.92 -7.75
N LYS A 65 -6.98 4.67 -7.69
CA LYS A 65 -7.55 3.37 -8.06
C LYS A 65 -7.43 3.06 -9.56
N HIS A 66 -7.37 4.11 -10.38
CA HIS A 66 -7.50 3.99 -11.83
C HIS A 66 -6.24 4.45 -12.59
N ALA A 67 -5.13 4.70 -11.88
CA ALA A 67 -3.88 5.23 -12.45
C ALA A 67 -4.06 6.60 -13.14
N GLU A 68 -4.83 7.50 -12.51
CA GLU A 68 -5.14 8.83 -13.06
C GLU A 68 -4.06 9.87 -12.82
N ALA A 69 -3.33 9.80 -11.70
CA ALA A 69 -2.42 10.83 -11.24
C ALA A 69 -1.06 10.31 -10.70
N PRO A 70 -0.50 9.17 -11.16
CA PRO A 70 0.73 8.64 -10.57
C PRO A 70 1.91 9.61 -10.71
N ASP A 71 2.04 10.30 -11.84
CA ASP A 71 3.13 11.27 -12.04
C ASP A 71 3.01 12.50 -11.14
N ALA A 72 1.79 12.94 -10.84
CA ALA A 72 1.56 14.01 -9.87
C ALA A 72 1.96 13.58 -8.45
N LEU A 73 1.64 12.35 -8.07
CA LEU A 73 2.03 11.78 -6.78
C LEU A 73 3.56 11.66 -6.65
N LEU A 74 4.25 11.21 -7.68
CA LEU A 74 5.72 11.22 -7.72
C LEU A 74 6.27 12.65 -7.56
N ARG A 75 5.65 13.66 -8.19
CA ARG A 75 6.02 15.07 -8.04
C ARG A 75 5.78 15.64 -6.64
N LEU A 76 4.91 15.04 -5.83
CA LEU A 76 4.76 15.38 -4.41
C LEU A 76 5.93 14.88 -3.55
N GLY A 77 6.85 14.10 -4.14
CA GLY A 77 8.06 13.61 -3.47
C GLY A 77 7.96 12.17 -2.96
N PHE A 78 6.90 11.42 -3.31
CA PHE A 78 6.89 9.99 -3.08
C PHE A 78 7.96 9.29 -3.91
N GLY A 79 8.70 8.36 -3.31
CA GLY A 79 9.70 7.54 -3.99
C GLY A 79 9.08 6.53 -4.95
N PHE A 80 7.82 6.15 -4.70
CA PHE A 80 7.04 5.25 -5.55
C PHE A 80 5.54 5.40 -5.31
N VAL A 81 4.77 4.94 -6.28
CA VAL A 81 3.30 4.99 -6.26
C VAL A 81 2.75 3.58 -6.50
N GLU A 82 1.75 3.16 -5.73
CA GLU A 82 0.98 1.96 -6.00
C GLU A 82 -0.43 2.35 -6.43
N VAL A 83 -0.77 2.06 -7.69
CA VAL A 83 -2.10 2.32 -8.25
C VAL A 83 -3.00 1.08 -8.14
N GLY A 84 -4.30 1.24 -8.22
CA GLY A 84 -5.28 0.15 -8.12
C GLY A 84 -6.00 0.14 -6.77
N THR A 85 -6.79 -0.91 -6.49
CA THR A 85 -6.79 -2.25 -7.10
C THR A 85 -7.51 -2.23 -8.45
N ILE A 86 -6.86 -2.76 -9.45
CA ILE A 86 -7.43 -2.97 -10.78
C ILE A 86 -8.00 -4.39 -10.86
N THR A 87 -9.19 -4.55 -11.45
CA THR A 87 -9.83 -5.84 -11.71
C THR A 87 -9.90 -6.10 -13.21
N PRO A 88 -10.04 -7.35 -13.69
CA PRO A 88 -10.12 -7.63 -15.12
C PRO A 88 -11.26 -6.87 -15.81
N ARG A 89 -12.45 -6.95 -15.26
CA ARG A 89 -13.63 -6.25 -15.77
C ARG A 89 -13.95 -5.02 -14.91
N PRO A 90 -14.55 -3.97 -15.48
CA PRO A 90 -15.09 -2.88 -14.70
C PRO A 90 -16.12 -3.38 -13.68
N GLN A 91 -16.10 -2.80 -12.48
CA GLN A 91 -17.12 -3.04 -11.45
C GLN A 91 -17.30 -1.82 -10.56
N PRO A 92 -18.54 -1.48 -10.16
CA PRO A 92 -18.84 -0.26 -9.39
C PRO A 92 -18.35 -0.34 -7.94
N GLY A 93 -18.07 -1.55 -7.44
CA GLY A 93 -17.86 -1.81 -6.02
C GLY A 93 -19.17 -1.85 -5.22
N ASN A 94 -19.07 -1.67 -3.91
CA ASN A 94 -20.22 -1.68 -3.01
C ASN A 94 -21.02 -0.36 -3.10
N PRO A 95 -22.32 -0.34 -2.71
CA PRO A 95 -23.14 0.88 -2.69
C PRO A 95 -22.56 1.97 -1.76
N ARG A 96 -22.83 3.23 -2.10
CA ARG A 96 -22.57 4.39 -1.22
C ARG A 96 -23.66 4.49 -0.13
N PRO A 97 -23.33 5.07 1.06
CA PRO A 97 -22.03 5.56 1.50
C PRO A 97 -21.07 4.41 1.85
N ARG A 98 -19.83 4.54 1.46
CA ARG A 98 -18.81 3.49 1.60
C ARG A 98 -17.42 3.98 2.06
N LEU A 99 -17.33 5.26 2.42
CA LEU A 99 -16.13 5.89 2.96
C LEU A 99 -16.51 6.81 4.12
N PHE A 100 -15.91 6.59 5.30
CA PHE A 100 -16.24 7.30 6.53
C PHE A 100 -14.96 7.81 7.18
N ARG A 101 -14.89 9.12 7.43
CA ARG A 101 -13.82 9.72 8.22
C ARG A 101 -14.19 9.65 9.70
N LEU A 102 -13.25 9.22 10.51
CA LEU A 102 -13.30 9.22 11.97
C LEU A 102 -12.42 10.37 12.43
N ASP A 103 -12.98 11.56 12.46
CA ASP A 103 -12.22 12.79 12.72
C ASP A 103 -11.63 12.83 14.11
N ALA A 104 -12.34 12.28 15.11
CA ALA A 104 -11.88 12.22 16.50
C ALA A 104 -10.68 11.26 16.70
N ASP A 105 -10.48 10.33 15.77
CA ASP A 105 -9.50 9.25 15.89
C ASP A 105 -8.41 9.30 14.79
N GLU A 106 -8.46 10.27 13.89
CA GLU A 106 -7.63 10.34 12.69
C GLU A 106 -7.64 9.02 11.91
N GLY A 107 -8.82 8.39 11.85
CA GLY A 107 -9.08 7.12 11.20
C GLY A 107 -10.01 7.22 10.00
N VAL A 108 -10.03 6.19 9.18
CA VAL A 108 -10.94 6.07 8.04
C VAL A 108 -11.47 4.64 7.95
N ILE A 109 -12.79 4.48 7.82
CA ILE A 109 -13.41 3.20 7.49
C ILE A 109 -13.86 3.24 6.05
N ASN A 110 -13.54 2.19 5.29
CA ASN A 110 -14.01 2.02 3.91
C ASN A 110 -14.56 0.62 3.65
N ARG A 111 -15.53 0.56 2.71
CA ARG A 111 -16.11 -0.68 2.20
C ARG A 111 -16.28 -0.63 0.67
N PHE A 112 -15.22 -0.21 -0.05
CA PHE A 112 -15.30 -0.02 -1.51
C PHE A 112 -15.59 -1.30 -2.30
N GLY A 113 -14.99 -2.44 -1.95
CA GLY A 113 -15.18 -3.71 -2.67
C GLY A 113 -14.60 -3.71 -4.07
N PHE A 114 -13.40 -3.13 -4.25
CA PHE A 114 -12.68 -3.00 -5.52
C PHE A 114 -13.50 -2.25 -6.60
N SER A 115 -13.91 -0.99 -6.32
CA SER A 115 -14.39 -0.10 -7.37
C SER A 115 -13.27 0.09 -8.42
N SER A 116 -13.49 -0.38 -9.64
CA SER A 116 -12.48 -0.42 -10.70
C SER A 116 -13.10 -0.14 -12.07
N GLU A 117 -12.38 0.59 -12.93
CA GLU A 117 -12.72 0.77 -14.34
C GLU A 117 -12.23 -0.40 -15.23
N GLY A 118 -11.67 -1.43 -14.61
CA GLY A 118 -11.15 -2.60 -15.29
C GLY A 118 -9.73 -2.42 -15.84
N GLU A 119 -9.19 -3.52 -16.37
CA GLU A 119 -7.82 -3.58 -16.88
C GLU A 119 -7.57 -2.66 -18.06
N ALA A 120 -8.55 -2.51 -18.96
CA ALA A 120 -8.38 -1.71 -20.18
C ALA A 120 -8.10 -0.23 -19.87
N GLY A 121 -8.82 0.36 -18.89
CA GLY A 121 -8.59 1.72 -18.44
C GLY A 121 -7.22 1.90 -17.77
N GLY A 122 -6.87 0.96 -16.90
CA GLY A 122 -5.55 0.94 -16.25
C GLY A 122 -4.41 0.79 -17.25
N LEU A 123 -4.50 -0.17 -18.16
CA LEU A 123 -3.52 -0.40 -19.22
C LEU A 123 -3.31 0.83 -20.09
N ALA A 124 -4.38 1.47 -20.53
CA ALA A 124 -4.30 2.66 -21.40
C ALA A 124 -3.53 3.79 -20.70
N ARG A 125 -3.85 4.10 -19.42
CA ARG A 125 -3.18 5.18 -18.67
C ARG A 125 -1.73 4.84 -18.35
N LEU A 126 -1.43 3.61 -17.94
CA LEU A 126 -0.06 3.18 -17.65
C LEU A 126 0.80 3.14 -18.90
N SER A 127 0.24 2.70 -20.04
CA SER A 127 0.95 2.72 -21.33
C SER A 127 1.25 4.16 -21.79
N ALA A 128 0.32 5.08 -21.61
CA ALA A 128 0.51 6.48 -21.97
C ALA A 128 1.68 7.13 -21.19
N ARG A 129 1.91 6.69 -19.95
CA ARG A 129 3.03 7.18 -19.14
C ARG A 129 4.34 6.38 -19.28
N ALA A 130 4.41 5.36 -20.12
CA ALA A 130 5.55 4.42 -20.17
C ALA A 130 6.91 5.12 -20.41
N ARG A 131 6.92 6.33 -21.00
CA ARG A 131 8.11 7.15 -21.19
C ARG A 131 8.45 8.06 -20.00
N HIS A 132 7.57 8.15 -19.00
CA HIS A 132 7.82 8.91 -17.79
C HIS A 132 8.60 8.02 -16.80
N GLY A 133 9.59 8.58 -16.17
CA GLY A 133 10.37 7.89 -15.13
C GLY A 133 9.54 7.63 -13.86
N GLY A 134 10.23 7.14 -12.84
CA GLY A 134 9.67 6.86 -11.52
C GLY A 134 9.06 5.47 -11.40
N ILE A 135 8.92 5.01 -10.18
CA ILE A 135 8.46 3.66 -9.86
C ILE A 135 6.95 3.68 -9.61
N VAL A 136 6.21 2.98 -10.47
CA VAL A 136 4.76 2.79 -10.34
C VAL A 136 4.43 1.31 -10.33
N GLY A 137 3.96 0.84 -9.18
CA GLY A 137 3.43 -0.51 -9.00
C GLY A 137 1.93 -0.57 -9.27
N VAL A 138 1.46 -1.75 -9.66
CA VAL A 138 0.04 -2.01 -9.91
C VAL A 138 -0.49 -3.05 -8.94
N ASN A 139 -1.47 -2.66 -8.15
CA ASN A 139 -2.22 -3.54 -7.27
C ASN A 139 -3.36 -4.19 -8.06
N VAL A 140 -3.44 -5.51 -8.06
CA VAL A 140 -4.42 -6.28 -8.82
C VAL A 140 -5.29 -7.13 -7.90
N GLY A 141 -6.54 -7.35 -8.30
CA GLY A 141 -7.50 -8.14 -7.56
C GLY A 141 -8.56 -8.77 -8.46
N ALA A 142 -9.16 -9.85 -8.00
CA ALA A 142 -10.23 -10.53 -8.72
C ALA A 142 -11.53 -9.73 -8.73
N ASN A 143 -12.34 -9.92 -9.77
CA ASN A 143 -13.72 -9.46 -9.78
C ASN A 143 -14.54 -10.15 -8.68
N ARG A 144 -15.56 -9.46 -8.18
CA ARG A 144 -16.42 -9.99 -7.10
C ARG A 144 -17.15 -11.26 -7.50
N ASP A 145 -17.59 -11.31 -8.76
CA ASP A 145 -18.36 -12.40 -9.36
C ASP A 145 -17.49 -13.37 -10.18
N SER A 146 -16.19 -13.38 -9.94
CA SER A 146 -15.27 -14.29 -10.64
C SER A 146 -15.50 -15.73 -10.24
N ALA A 147 -15.67 -16.60 -11.24
CA ALA A 147 -15.75 -18.05 -11.05
C ALA A 147 -14.38 -18.68 -10.77
N ASP A 148 -13.31 -18.13 -11.32
CA ASP A 148 -11.91 -18.50 -11.06
C ASP A 148 -11.09 -17.25 -10.78
N ARG A 149 -10.97 -16.93 -9.50
CA ARG A 149 -10.20 -15.76 -9.05
C ARG A 149 -8.72 -15.86 -9.44
N GLY A 150 -8.15 -17.06 -9.45
CA GLY A 150 -6.76 -17.25 -9.86
C GLY A 150 -6.52 -16.87 -11.33
N ALA A 151 -7.47 -17.19 -12.22
CA ALA A 151 -7.41 -16.77 -13.62
C ALA A 151 -7.47 -15.25 -13.78
N ASP A 152 -8.23 -14.54 -12.94
CA ASP A 152 -8.28 -13.09 -12.92
C ASP A 152 -6.90 -12.47 -12.64
N TYR A 153 -6.18 -12.98 -11.63
CA TYR A 153 -4.83 -12.51 -11.31
C TYR A 153 -3.85 -12.82 -12.44
N VAL A 154 -3.88 -14.03 -13.01
CA VAL A 154 -3.04 -14.42 -14.15
C VAL A 154 -3.21 -13.44 -15.30
N ARG A 155 -4.46 -13.18 -15.70
CA ARG A 155 -4.81 -12.24 -16.77
C ARG A 155 -4.24 -10.84 -16.49
N LEU A 156 -4.43 -10.31 -15.27
CA LEU A 156 -3.96 -8.99 -14.90
C LEU A 156 -2.43 -8.89 -14.91
N ILE A 157 -1.71 -9.95 -14.53
CA ILE A 157 -0.25 -9.99 -14.62
C ILE A 157 0.19 -9.97 -16.07
N GLU A 158 -0.41 -10.77 -16.94
CA GLU A 158 -0.07 -10.81 -18.36
C GLU A 158 -0.32 -9.47 -19.05
N THR A 159 -1.36 -8.74 -18.63
CA THR A 159 -1.76 -7.46 -19.22
C THR A 159 -0.98 -6.27 -18.65
N LEU A 160 -0.79 -6.21 -17.32
CA LEU A 160 -0.30 -5.00 -16.65
C LEU A 160 1.18 -5.05 -16.27
N ALA A 161 1.79 -6.24 -16.09
CA ALA A 161 3.21 -6.30 -15.77
C ALA A 161 4.12 -5.63 -16.80
N PRO A 162 3.83 -5.67 -18.13
CA PRO A 162 4.65 -4.95 -19.12
C PRO A 162 4.75 -3.45 -18.90
N VAL A 163 3.74 -2.83 -18.30
CA VAL A 163 3.62 -1.36 -18.10
C VAL A 163 3.79 -0.92 -16.64
N ALA A 164 4.07 -1.86 -15.73
CA ALA A 164 4.28 -1.62 -14.31
C ALA A 164 5.75 -1.82 -13.91
N SER A 165 6.20 -1.15 -12.85
CA SER A 165 7.49 -1.40 -12.23
C SER A 165 7.49 -2.68 -11.40
N TYR A 166 6.37 -2.98 -10.73
CA TYR A 166 6.10 -4.21 -9.98
C TYR A 166 4.58 -4.46 -9.93
N VAL A 167 4.16 -5.68 -9.61
CA VAL A 167 2.75 -6.03 -9.46
C VAL A 167 2.47 -6.56 -8.06
N VAL A 168 1.34 -6.18 -7.48
CA VAL A 168 0.90 -6.61 -6.15
C VAL A 168 -0.32 -7.49 -6.25
N VAL A 169 -0.21 -8.71 -5.80
CA VAL A 169 -1.31 -9.67 -5.64
C VAL A 169 -2.05 -9.34 -4.36
N ASN A 170 -3.23 -8.75 -4.47
CA ASN A 170 -4.02 -8.30 -3.33
C ASN A 170 -5.09 -9.32 -2.94
N VAL A 171 -4.78 -10.13 -1.94
CA VAL A 171 -5.70 -11.15 -1.37
C VAL A 171 -6.27 -10.73 -0.01
N SER A 172 -6.11 -9.48 0.37
CA SER A 172 -6.29 -9.02 1.75
C SER A 172 -7.47 -8.07 1.97
N SER A 173 -8.23 -7.70 0.92
CA SER A 173 -9.37 -6.79 1.08
C SER A 173 -10.48 -7.43 1.92
N PRO A 174 -10.95 -6.77 3.00
CA PRO A 174 -12.07 -7.26 3.79
C PRO A 174 -13.44 -7.01 3.13
N ASN A 175 -13.45 -6.25 2.04
CA ASN A 175 -14.68 -5.70 1.45
C ASN A 175 -15.14 -6.47 0.20
N THR A 176 -14.45 -7.56 -0.14
CA THR A 176 -14.81 -8.49 -1.21
C THR A 176 -15.04 -9.87 -0.58
N PRO A 177 -16.28 -10.38 -0.56
CA PRO A 177 -16.60 -11.66 0.08
C PRO A 177 -15.71 -12.81 -0.42
N GLY A 178 -15.21 -13.63 0.50
CA GLY A 178 -14.38 -14.79 0.20
C GLY A 178 -12.98 -14.50 -0.33
N LEU A 179 -12.57 -13.22 -0.51
CA LEU A 179 -11.25 -12.91 -1.05
C LEU A 179 -10.13 -13.32 -0.09
N ARG A 180 -10.34 -13.12 1.21
CA ARG A 180 -9.35 -13.46 2.24
C ARG A 180 -9.10 -14.95 2.40
N GLU A 181 -9.99 -15.79 1.93
CA GLU A 181 -9.80 -17.25 1.85
C GLU A 181 -8.61 -17.63 0.96
N LEU A 182 -8.24 -16.75 0.01
CA LEU A 182 -7.03 -16.91 -0.79
C LEU A 182 -5.73 -16.80 0.03
N GLN A 183 -5.79 -16.41 1.30
CA GLN A 183 -4.65 -16.44 2.23
C GLN A 183 -4.49 -17.80 2.94
N GLU A 184 -5.43 -18.71 2.81
CA GLU A 184 -5.29 -20.09 3.29
C GLU A 184 -4.18 -20.81 2.51
N ALA A 185 -3.39 -21.63 3.19
CA ALA A 185 -2.14 -22.19 2.66
C ALA A 185 -2.27 -22.84 1.28
N ALA A 186 -3.26 -23.70 1.09
CA ALA A 186 -3.46 -24.41 -0.18
C ALA A 186 -3.91 -23.48 -1.31
N ALA A 187 -4.87 -22.58 -1.03
CA ALA A 187 -5.37 -21.60 -1.99
C ALA A 187 -4.30 -20.58 -2.39
N LEU A 188 -3.50 -20.12 -1.42
CA LEU A 188 -2.39 -19.21 -1.66
C LEU A 188 -1.30 -19.87 -2.49
N ASP A 189 -0.99 -21.14 -2.22
CA ASP A 189 0.04 -21.89 -2.95
C ASP A 189 -0.34 -22.06 -4.43
N ASP A 190 -1.59 -22.46 -4.72
CA ASP A 190 -2.11 -22.55 -6.09
C ASP A 190 -2.09 -21.18 -6.79
N LEU A 191 -2.62 -20.16 -6.14
CA LEU A 191 -2.63 -18.79 -6.69
C LEU A 191 -1.23 -18.32 -7.05
N LEU A 192 -0.26 -18.43 -6.12
CA LEU A 192 1.10 -17.96 -6.36
C LEU A 192 1.81 -18.81 -7.43
N ALA A 193 1.56 -20.11 -7.52
CA ALA A 193 2.08 -20.94 -8.60
C ALA A 193 1.62 -20.42 -9.96
N ARG A 194 0.33 -20.17 -10.13
CA ARG A 194 -0.29 -19.65 -11.38
C ARG A 194 0.23 -18.26 -11.74
N VAL A 195 0.29 -17.37 -10.77
CA VAL A 195 0.75 -15.98 -10.91
C VAL A 195 2.22 -15.92 -11.32
N LEU A 196 3.09 -16.70 -10.67
CA LEU A 196 4.50 -16.71 -10.98
C LEU A 196 4.78 -17.35 -12.34
N ALA A 197 4.03 -18.39 -12.72
CA ALA A 197 4.09 -18.92 -14.08
C ALA A 197 3.68 -17.88 -15.16
N ALA A 198 2.67 -17.04 -14.87
CA ALA A 198 2.31 -15.92 -15.74
C ALA A 198 3.44 -14.88 -15.82
N ARG A 199 4.08 -14.54 -14.69
CA ARG A 199 5.25 -13.65 -14.66
C ARG A 199 6.37 -14.16 -15.58
N GLU A 200 6.70 -15.44 -15.52
CA GLU A 200 7.75 -16.03 -16.36
C GLU A 200 7.43 -15.93 -17.87
N ARG A 201 6.16 -16.13 -18.24
CA ARG A 201 5.74 -15.91 -19.65
C ARG A 201 5.92 -14.45 -20.10
N VAL A 202 5.59 -13.50 -19.23
CA VAL A 202 5.77 -12.07 -19.51
C VAL A 202 7.24 -11.69 -19.54
N ALA A 203 8.05 -12.28 -18.65
CA ALA A 203 9.48 -11.98 -18.51
C ALA A 203 10.27 -12.24 -19.80
N GLN A 204 9.86 -13.20 -20.62
CA GLN A 204 10.48 -13.50 -21.91
C GLN A 204 10.40 -12.30 -22.89
N ARG A 205 9.45 -11.38 -22.71
CA ARG A 205 9.20 -10.25 -23.60
C ARG A 205 9.70 -8.91 -23.06
N VAL A 206 9.58 -8.69 -21.73
CA VAL A 206 9.83 -7.38 -21.12
C VAL A 206 10.75 -7.43 -19.89
N GLY A 207 11.34 -8.58 -19.61
CA GLY A 207 12.09 -8.82 -18.38
C GLY A 207 11.18 -9.11 -17.18
N ALA A 208 11.73 -9.74 -16.17
CA ALA A 208 10.98 -10.08 -14.95
C ALA A 208 10.52 -8.82 -14.22
N ARG A 209 9.25 -8.82 -13.82
CA ARG A 209 8.69 -7.79 -12.94
C ARG A 209 8.49 -8.39 -11.54
N PRO A 210 8.87 -7.69 -10.48
CA PRO A 210 8.64 -8.15 -9.12
C PRO A 210 7.15 -8.39 -8.85
N ILE A 211 6.85 -9.51 -8.18
CA ILE A 211 5.51 -9.86 -7.69
C ILE A 211 5.51 -9.80 -6.18
N LEU A 212 4.70 -8.90 -5.62
CA LEU A 212 4.53 -8.73 -4.19
C LEU A 212 3.17 -9.28 -3.74
N LEU A 213 3.13 -9.84 -2.54
CA LEU A 213 1.89 -10.31 -1.91
C LEU A 213 1.42 -9.29 -0.87
N LYS A 214 0.15 -8.84 -0.92
CA LYS A 214 -0.40 -7.94 0.10
C LYS A 214 -1.35 -8.70 1.03
N ILE A 215 -1.01 -8.73 2.31
CA ILE A 215 -1.70 -9.51 3.34
C ILE A 215 -2.59 -8.67 4.26
N ALA A 216 -3.52 -9.32 4.94
CA ALA A 216 -4.40 -8.71 5.93
C ALA A 216 -3.70 -8.55 7.29
N PRO A 217 -4.07 -7.54 8.10
CA PRO A 217 -3.56 -7.41 9.46
C PRO A 217 -4.25 -8.34 10.46
N ASP A 218 -5.36 -8.97 10.07
CA ASP A 218 -6.22 -9.76 10.95
C ASP A 218 -5.87 -11.27 10.92
N LEU A 219 -4.72 -11.65 10.36
CA LEU A 219 -4.24 -13.03 10.38
C LEU A 219 -3.86 -13.46 11.80
N SER A 220 -4.23 -14.67 12.18
CA SER A 220 -3.65 -15.30 13.37
C SER A 220 -2.18 -15.63 13.13
N LEU A 221 -1.38 -15.79 14.18
CA LEU A 221 0.04 -16.14 14.02
C LEU A 221 0.24 -17.47 13.26
N PRO A 222 -0.53 -18.54 13.51
CA PRO A 222 -0.43 -19.75 12.68
C PRO A 222 -0.77 -19.50 11.20
N ALA A 223 -1.79 -18.69 10.90
CA ALA A 223 -2.10 -18.34 9.51
C ALA A 223 -0.98 -17.49 8.87
N LEU A 224 -0.31 -16.62 9.64
CA LEU A 224 0.84 -15.89 9.18
C LEU A 224 2.05 -16.82 8.91
N ASP A 225 2.26 -17.84 9.75
CA ASP A 225 3.29 -18.86 9.54
C ASP A 225 3.08 -19.57 8.19
N ASP A 226 1.85 -19.97 7.89
CA ASP A 226 1.48 -20.59 6.62
C ASP A 226 1.71 -19.66 5.43
N VAL A 227 1.23 -18.41 5.52
CA VAL A 227 1.42 -17.41 4.46
C VAL A 227 2.89 -17.18 4.16
N VAL A 228 3.72 -17.00 5.19
CA VAL A 228 5.17 -16.77 5.02
C VAL A 228 5.85 -18.02 4.46
N ALA A 229 5.51 -19.21 4.92
CA ALA A 229 6.05 -20.46 4.41
C ALA A 229 5.76 -20.65 2.91
N VAL A 230 4.51 -20.39 2.50
CA VAL A 230 4.10 -20.43 1.09
C VAL A 230 4.85 -19.36 0.28
N ALA A 231 4.91 -18.12 0.75
CA ALA A 231 5.59 -17.03 0.08
C ALA A 231 7.09 -17.32 -0.13
N ARG A 232 7.77 -17.86 0.87
CA ARG A 232 9.19 -18.29 0.79
C ARG A 232 9.37 -19.44 -0.20
N ARG A 233 8.55 -20.49 -0.10
CA ARG A 233 8.62 -21.64 -1.02
C ARG A 233 8.41 -21.23 -2.48
N ARG A 234 7.45 -20.34 -2.73
CA ARG A 234 7.14 -19.83 -4.08
C ARG A 234 8.08 -18.71 -4.52
N ARG A 235 8.94 -18.19 -3.63
CA ARG A 235 9.92 -17.13 -3.94
C ARG A 235 9.25 -15.87 -4.50
N VAL A 236 8.22 -15.35 -3.80
CA VAL A 236 7.71 -14.01 -4.08
C VAL A 236 8.81 -12.97 -3.83
N ASP A 237 8.75 -11.85 -4.51
CA ASP A 237 9.80 -10.83 -4.38
C ASP A 237 9.65 -10.00 -3.10
N GLY A 238 8.47 -10.01 -2.46
CA GLY A 238 8.22 -9.32 -1.19
C GLY A 238 6.80 -9.42 -0.68
N ILE A 239 6.58 -8.94 0.54
CA ILE A 239 5.25 -8.86 1.16
C ILE A 239 4.95 -7.42 1.57
N ILE A 240 3.71 -6.97 1.34
CA ILE A 240 3.17 -5.70 1.84
C ILE A 240 2.32 -5.99 3.09
N VAL A 241 2.73 -5.46 4.23
CA VAL A 241 2.08 -5.60 5.53
C VAL A 241 1.62 -4.21 6.00
N CYS A 242 0.37 -3.88 5.91
CA CYS A 242 -0.80 -4.69 5.61
C CYS A 242 -1.90 -3.89 4.89
N ASN A 243 -3.05 -4.53 4.68
CA ASN A 243 -4.30 -3.89 4.28
C ASN A 243 -5.01 -3.27 5.52
N THR A 244 -6.27 -2.85 5.37
CA THR A 244 -7.14 -2.37 6.45
C THR A 244 -7.65 -3.51 7.31
N THR A 245 -7.98 -3.22 8.59
CA THR A 245 -8.47 -4.20 9.57
C THR A 245 -9.99 -4.19 9.71
N ILE A 246 -10.57 -5.34 10.00
CA ILE A 246 -11.96 -5.46 10.48
C ILE A 246 -12.07 -5.27 12.00
N THR A 247 -10.95 -5.32 12.71
CA THR A 247 -10.90 -5.08 14.15
C THR A 247 -11.24 -3.63 14.46
N ARG A 248 -11.81 -3.41 15.63
CA ARG A 248 -12.10 -2.09 16.17
C ARG A 248 -11.33 -1.96 17.49
N PRO A 249 -10.18 -1.24 17.49
CA PRO A 249 -9.42 -0.99 18.71
C PRO A 249 -10.30 -0.34 19.79
N LYS A 250 -10.07 -0.72 21.02
CA LYS A 250 -10.71 -0.06 22.16
C LYS A 250 -10.35 1.43 22.20
N GLY A 251 -11.31 2.26 22.59
CA GLY A 251 -11.07 3.71 22.73
C GLY A 251 -11.33 4.54 21.47
N LEU A 252 -11.86 3.96 20.39
CA LEU A 252 -12.39 4.76 19.28
C LEU A 252 -13.55 5.63 19.77
N ARG A 253 -13.48 6.93 19.44
CA ARG A 253 -14.40 7.96 19.98
C ARG A 253 -15.44 8.41 18.96
N ASP A 254 -15.12 8.31 17.68
CA ASP A 254 -16.02 8.76 16.62
C ASP A 254 -17.25 7.84 16.51
N ALA A 255 -18.43 8.41 16.40
CA ALA A 255 -19.68 7.65 16.29
C ALA A 255 -19.72 6.70 15.09
N LYS A 256 -19.00 7.04 14.00
CA LYS A 256 -18.87 6.22 12.78
C LYS A 256 -17.94 5.02 12.97
N ALA A 257 -17.28 4.87 14.11
CA ALA A 257 -16.41 3.70 14.40
C ALA A 257 -17.17 2.36 14.34
N ARG A 258 -18.50 2.38 14.45
CA ARG A 258 -19.37 1.21 14.33
C ARG A 258 -19.69 0.79 12.90
N GLU A 259 -19.33 1.61 11.92
CA GLU A 259 -19.54 1.28 10.50
C GLU A 259 -18.79 0.01 10.10
N THR A 260 -19.41 -0.79 9.24
CA THR A 260 -18.77 -1.97 8.65
C THR A 260 -17.73 -1.56 7.61
N GLY A 261 -16.68 -2.37 7.45
CA GLY A 261 -15.60 -2.13 6.49
C GLY A 261 -14.22 -2.16 7.12
N GLY A 262 -13.21 -1.92 6.31
CA GLY A 262 -11.82 -1.90 6.75
C GLY A 262 -11.44 -0.57 7.39
N LEU A 263 -10.92 -0.62 8.62
CA LEU A 263 -10.38 0.54 9.35
C LEU A 263 -8.91 0.77 8.96
N SER A 264 -8.57 2.03 8.71
CA SER A 264 -7.22 2.52 8.40
C SER A 264 -6.95 3.83 9.16
N GLY A 265 -5.76 4.41 8.94
CA GLY A 265 -5.32 5.61 9.65
C GLY A 265 -4.67 5.28 11.00
N LYS A 266 -4.55 6.28 11.85
CA LYS A 266 -3.83 6.20 13.13
C LYS A 266 -4.23 5.01 14.02
N PRO A 267 -5.53 4.65 14.14
CA PRO A 267 -5.94 3.51 14.96
C PRO A 267 -5.38 2.16 14.51
N LEU A 268 -5.02 2.02 13.22
CA LEU A 268 -4.45 0.79 12.70
C LEU A 268 -2.96 0.63 13.05
N PHE A 269 -2.27 1.71 13.44
CA PHE A 269 -0.82 1.72 13.58
C PHE A 269 -0.26 0.62 14.51
N PRO A 270 -0.80 0.40 15.73
CA PRO A 270 -0.26 -0.61 16.62
C PRO A 270 -0.35 -2.03 16.04
N LEU A 271 -1.53 -2.42 15.55
CA LEU A 271 -1.77 -3.73 14.95
C LEU A 271 -0.90 -3.95 13.70
N ALA A 272 -0.86 -2.97 12.81
CA ALA A 272 -0.08 -3.06 11.58
C ALA A 272 1.43 -3.10 11.85
N THR A 273 1.91 -2.46 12.92
CA THR A 273 3.33 -2.49 13.31
C THR A 273 3.67 -3.84 13.94
N ARG A 274 2.80 -4.37 14.79
CA ARG A 274 2.96 -5.71 15.34
C ARG A 274 3.00 -6.77 14.25
N MET A 275 2.04 -6.80 13.34
CA MET A 275 2.00 -7.74 12.21
C MET A 275 3.24 -7.63 11.32
N LEU A 276 3.75 -6.41 11.12
CA LEU A 276 4.99 -6.20 10.37
C LEU A 276 6.19 -6.86 11.07
N ALA A 277 6.37 -6.64 12.36
CA ALA A 277 7.45 -7.25 13.14
C ALA A 277 7.33 -8.79 13.17
N GLU A 278 6.11 -9.31 13.36
CA GLU A 278 5.84 -10.76 13.30
C GLU A 278 6.18 -11.35 11.92
N THR A 279 5.87 -10.63 10.85
CA THR A 279 6.22 -11.05 9.49
C THR A 279 7.73 -10.99 9.29
N PHE A 280 8.39 -9.93 9.76
CA PHE A 280 9.83 -9.73 9.59
C PHE A 280 10.67 -10.86 10.22
N VAL A 281 10.35 -11.26 11.46
CA VAL A 281 11.07 -12.34 12.14
C VAL A 281 10.88 -13.69 11.44
N ARG A 282 9.72 -13.92 10.79
CA ARG A 282 9.40 -15.17 10.06
C ARG A 282 10.00 -15.26 8.68
N VAL A 283 10.17 -14.11 8.03
CA VAL A 283 10.74 -14.04 6.67
C VAL A 283 12.21 -14.40 6.64
N GLU A 284 12.95 -14.22 7.75
CA GLU A 284 14.36 -14.57 7.87
C GLU A 284 15.23 -14.04 6.69
N ASN A 285 15.01 -12.79 6.34
CA ASN A 285 15.68 -12.10 5.22
C ASN A 285 15.46 -12.72 3.81
N ALA A 286 14.49 -13.62 3.62
CA ALA A 286 14.24 -14.23 2.31
C ALA A 286 13.82 -13.18 1.25
N PHE A 287 13.13 -12.12 1.65
CA PHE A 287 12.73 -11.00 0.82
C PHE A 287 12.38 -9.76 1.67
N PRO A 288 12.47 -8.54 1.09
CA PRO A 288 12.12 -7.32 1.80
C PRO A 288 10.61 -7.13 2.00
N LEU A 289 10.25 -6.34 3.04
CA LEU A 289 8.87 -6.01 3.39
C LEU A 289 8.55 -4.55 3.11
N ILE A 290 7.29 -4.27 2.75
CA ILE A 290 6.71 -2.93 2.73
C ILE A 290 5.76 -2.79 3.92
N GLY A 291 6.04 -1.83 4.81
CA GLY A 291 5.19 -1.55 5.97
C GLY A 291 4.10 -0.52 5.64
N VAL A 292 2.85 -0.84 5.95
CA VAL A 292 1.68 0.04 5.71
C VAL A 292 0.82 0.10 6.97
N GLY A 293 0.03 1.16 7.10
CA GLY A 293 -1.00 1.31 8.14
C GLY A 293 -0.59 2.22 9.29
N GLY A 294 -1.30 3.34 9.41
CA GLY A 294 -1.19 4.29 10.48
C GLY A 294 0.02 5.22 10.47
N ILE A 295 0.76 5.32 9.37
CA ILE A 295 1.91 6.23 9.29
C ILE A 295 1.39 7.66 9.12
N ASP A 296 1.52 8.48 10.17
CA ASP A 296 1.04 9.86 10.25
C ASP A 296 2.12 10.88 10.62
N SER A 297 3.37 10.43 10.77
CA SER A 297 4.50 11.24 11.22
C SER A 297 5.83 10.57 10.87
N GLY A 298 6.94 11.30 11.00
CA GLY A 298 8.28 10.74 10.88
C GLY A 298 8.57 9.67 11.93
N ALA A 299 8.11 9.86 13.16
CA ALA A 299 8.25 8.88 14.23
C ALA A 299 7.53 7.56 13.89
N ALA A 300 6.30 7.62 13.35
CA ALA A 300 5.57 6.45 12.91
C ALA A 300 6.25 5.76 11.70
N ALA A 301 6.81 6.54 10.78
CA ALA A 301 7.59 6.02 9.66
C ALA A 301 8.84 5.27 10.13
N LEU A 302 9.60 5.86 11.05
CA LEU A 302 10.78 5.24 11.66
C LEU A 302 10.43 3.95 12.42
N ALA A 303 9.35 3.96 13.19
CA ALA A 303 8.90 2.76 13.89
C ALA A 303 8.57 1.60 12.92
N LYS A 304 8.00 1.89 11.74
CA LYS A 304 7.79 0.86 10.70
C LYS A 304 9.12 0.32 10.13
N LEU A 305 10.08 1.20 9.84
CA LEU A 305 11.40 0.78 9.39
C LEU A 305 12.07 -0.11 10.45
N ARG A 306 12.07 0.32 11.71
CA ARG A 306 12.66 -0.41 12.84
C ARG A 306 11.91 -1.71 13.18
N ALA A 307 10.63 -1.83 12.81
CA ALA A 307 9.87 -3.07 12.92
C ALA A 307 10.11 -4.05 11.75
N GLY A 308 10.91 -3.68 10.73
CA GLY A 308 11.34 -4.58 9.66
C GLY A 308 10.93 -4.17 8.25
N ALA A 309 10.31 -3.01 8.05
CA ALA A 309 10.01 -2.53 6.71
C ALA A 309 11.27 -2.04 5.99
N ARG A 310 11.48 -2.45 4.75
CA ARG A 310 12.48 -1.88 3.84
C ARG A 310 11.96 -0.64 3.14
N LEU A 311 10.67 -0.62 2.85
CA LEU A 311 9.90 0.48 2.26
C LEU A 311 8.63 0.68 3.09
N ILE A 312 8.05 1.85 3.01
CA ILE A 312 6.82 2.20 3.73
C ILE A 312 5.80 2.85 2.82
N GLN A 313 4.53 2.65 3.09
CA GLN A 313 3.45 3.31 2.35
C GLN A 313 2.46 3.98 3.31
N LEU A 314 1.95 5.13 2.92
CA LEU A 314 0.86 5.82 3.61
C LEU A 314 -0.30 6.14 2.66
N TYR A 315 -1.47 6.46 3.24
CA TYR A 315 -2.64 6.94 2.51
C TYR A 315 -3.50 7.83 3.41
N SER A 316 -4.21 7.25 4.39
CA SER A 316 -5.24 7.94 5.19
C SER A 316 -4.71 9.16 5.93
N ALA A 317 -3.45 9.16 6.33
CA ALA A 317 -2.81 10.27 7.01
C ALA A 317 -2.82 11.58 6.20
N LEU A 318 -2.78 11.51 4.85
CA LEU A 318 -2.86 12.70 4.00
C LEU A 318 -4.17 13.48 4.19
N VAL A 319 -5.27 12.80 4.55
CA VAL A 319 -6.57 13.43 4.81
C VAL A 319 -6.49 14.37 6.02
N PHE A 320 -5.71 13.99 7.04
CA PHE A 320 -5.62 14.69 8.31
C PHE A 320 -4.41 15.61 8.39
N ARG A 321 -3.26 15.17 7.88
CA ARG A 321 -1.96 15.86 7.98
C ARG A 321 -1.62 16.68 6.73
N GLY A 322 -2.21 16.32 5.58
CA GLY A 322 -1.99 16.99 4.30
C GLY A 322 -0.70 16.58 3.59
N LEU A 323 -0.46 17.23 2.46
CA LEU A 323 0.62 16.86 1.53
C LEU A 323 2.03 17.16 2.08
N GLY A 324 2.15 18.08 3.04
CA GLY A 324 3.43 18.42 3.69
C GLY A 324 4.06 17.25 4.46
N LEU A 325 3.25 16.27 4.85
CA LEU A 325 3.68 15.07 5.57
C LEU A 325 4.79 14.29 4.84
N VAL A 326 4.77 14.29 3.50
CA VAL A 326 5.79 13.61 2.68
C VAL A 326 7.19 14.16 2.94
N ALA A 327 7.33 15.48 2.91
CA ALA A 327 8.61 16.15 3.17
C ALA A 327 9.05 16.00 4.64
N GLU A 328 8.10 16.09 5.58
CA GLU A 328 8.33 15.90 7.02
C GLU A 328 8.92 14.51 7.28
N ILE A 329 8.28 13.46 6.82
CA ILE A 329 8.74 12.07 7.01
C ILE A 329 10.14 11.86 6.43
N LYS A 330 10.41 12.35 5.23
CA LYS A 330 11.73 12.21 4.61
C LYS A 330 12.83 12.92 5.42
N ALA A 331 12.56 14.12 5.90
CA ALA A 331 13.50 14.87 6.74
C ALA A 331 13.75 14.16 8.07
N ASP A 332 12.72 13.57 8.68
CA ASP A 332 12.85 12.84 9.94
C ASP A 332 13.66 11.56 9.79
N ILE A 333 13.45 10.81 8.70
CA ILE A 333 14.25 9.61 8.39
C ILE A 333 15.71 10.00 8.16
N ALA A 334 15.99 11.06 7.39
CA ALA A 334 17.35 11.52 7.13
C ALA A 334 18.08 11.91 8.44
N ARG A 335 17.39 12.65 9.33
CA ARG A 335 17.93 12.99 10.66
C ARG A 335 18.22 11.76 11.53
N ALA A 336 17.34 10.76 11.49
CA ALA A 336 17.55 9.53 12.26
C ALA A 336 18.76 8.74 11.76
N ILE A 337 19.00 8.73 10.45
CA ILE A 337 20.22 8.13 9.87
C ILE A 337 21.47 8.87 10.36
N ASP A 338 21.47 10.22 10.36
CA ASP A 338 22.58 11.02 10.89
C ASP A 338 22.87 10.71 12.36
N GLN A 339 21.83 10.67 13.18
CA GLN A 339 21.95 10.39 14.61
C GLN A 339 22.45 8.98 14.89
N ALA A 340 22.11 8.00 14.06
CA ALA A 340 22.58 6.63 14.18
C ALA A 340 24.02 6.45 13.66
N GLY A 341 24.54 7.38 12.86
CA GLY A 341 25.88 7.28 12.24
C GLY A 341 26.00 6.13 11.22
N GLY A 342 24.89 5.68 10.67
CA GLY A 342 24.80 4.52 9.78
C GLY A 342 24.08 4.80 8.48
N THR A 343 23.38 3.81 7.97
CA THR A 343 22.57 3.85 6.75
C THR A 343 21.10 3.55 7.06
N LEU A 344 20.22 3.80 6.10
CA LEU A 344 18.81 3.38 6.22
C LEU A 344 18.66 1.87 6.45
N ALA A 345 19.56 1.07 5.87
CA ALA A 345 19.53 -0.38 6.02
C ALA A 345 19.79 -0.83 7.47
N ASP A 346 20.60 -0.09 8.20
CA ASP A 346 20.92 -0.38 9.60
C ASP A 346 19.75 -0.13 10.55
N LEU A 347 18.77 0.66 10.12
CA LEU A 347 17.54 0.90 10.89
C LEU A 347 16.51 -0.23 10.74
N VAL A 348 16.62 -1.04 9.68
CA VAL A 348 15.60 -2.04 9.36
C VAL A 348 15.62 -3.20 10.35
N GLY A 349 14.51 -3.40 11.05
CA GLY A 349 14.32 -4.53 11.96
C GLY A 349 14.93 -4.37 13.35
N LEU A 350 15.56 -3.21 13.67
CA LEU A 350 16.21 -2.99 14.98
C LEU A 350 15.29 -3.28 16.18
N ASP A 351 14.00 -2.96 16.06
CA ASP A 351 13.04 -3.13 17.16
C ASP A 351 12.11 -4.34 16.96
N ALA A 352 12.29 -5.13 15.90
CA ALA A 352 11.34 -6.19 15.57
C ALA A 352 11.14 -7.18 16.73
N ALA A 353 12.22 -7.64 17.34
CA ALA A 353 12.16 -8.54 18.50
C ALA A 353 11.48 -7.89 19.71
N ALA A 354 11.76 -6.62 19.98
CA ALA A 354 11.13 -5.88 21.08
C ALA A 354 9.63 -5.66 20.83
N VAL A 355 9.23 -5.39 19.59
CA VAL A 355 7.83 -5.24 19.21
C VAL A 355 7.09 -6.58 19.34
N THR A 356 7.68 -7.70 18.93
CA THR A 356 7.04 -9.03 19.06
C THR A 356 6.95 -9.53 20.50
N ALA A 357 7.77 -9.01 21.41
CA ALA A 357 7.70 -9.30 22.83
C ALA A 357 6.60 -8.54 23.61
N GLN A 358 6.04 -7.47 23.01
CA GLN A 358 4.97 -6.70 23.65
C GLN A 358 3.64 -7.48 23.66
N PRO A 359 2.68 -7.14 24.52
CA PRO A 359 1.32 -7.65 24.44
C PRO A 359 0.70 -7.36 23.07
N TRP A 360 -0.24 -8.24 22.63
CA TRP A 360 -0.96 -8.01 21.39
C TRP A 360 -1.79 -6.73 21.48
N PRO A 361 -1.78 -5.84 20.48
CA PRO A 361 -2.60 -4.64 20.49
C PRO A 361 -4.09 -4.97 20.53
N GLU A 362 -4.82 -4.35 21.47
CA GLU A 362 -6.26 -4.53 21.66
C GLU A 362 -7.10 -3.56 20.82
#